data_c713a960961e0e6d934e0e78b26f260f
#
_entry.id   c713a960961e0e6d934e0e78b26f260f
#
_cell.length_a   1.000
_cell.length_b   1.000
_cell.length_c   1.000
_cell.angle_alpha   90.00
_cell.angle_beta   90.00
_cell.angle_gamma   90.00
#
_symmetry.space_group_name_H-M   'P 1'
#
loop_
_entity.id
_entity.type
_entity.pdbx_description
1 polymer ?
#
loop_
_entity_poly.entity_id
_entity_poly.type
_entity_poly.pdbx_seq_one_letter_code
_entity_poly.pdbx_strand_id
1 'polypeptide(L)'
;MIFDSNNAGGITGGLASGQDIIVRLAVKPTPTIDKPQRTIDKYTLENTDLAAITRRDPTIVGRIWPVAESYTAMVILDQLMIHYGYQTLKEKLNEAK
;
A
#
# COMPACT_ATOMS: atom_id res chain seq x y z
N MET A 1 21.76 -18.07 4.97
CA MET A 1 21.18 -18.00 6.34
C MET A 1 19.73 -18.43 6.26
N ILE A 2 19.29 -19.28 7.16
CA ILE A 2 17.91 -19.79 7.20
C ILE A 2 17.19 -19.10 8.36
N PHE A 3 16.00 -18.60 8.10
CA PHE A 3 15.16 -17.93 9.11
C PHE A 3 13.94 -18.82 9.42
N ASP A 4 13.60 -18.96 10.68
CA ASP A 4 12.44 -19.74 11.11
C ASP A 4 11.12 -18.97 10.93
N SER A 5 11.18 -17.66 10.87
CA SER A 5 10.00 -16.80 10.73
C SER A 5 10.37 -15.45 10.10
N ASN A 6 9.37 -14.70 9.68
CA ASN A 6 9.54 -13.36 9.12
C ASN A 6 8.55 -12.38 9.78
N ASN A 7 8.70 -12.17 11.08
CA ASN A 7 7.80 -11.29 11.84
C ASN A 7 8.10 -9.80 11.63
N ALA A 8 9.27 -9.47 11.12
CA ALA A 8 9.67 -8.09 10.86
C ALA A 8 9.39 -7.62 9.42
N GLY A 9 8.84 -8.49 8.58
CA GLY A 9 8.52 -8.13 7.19
C GLY A 9 9.72 -7.88 6.28
N GLY A 10 10.88 -8.43 6.62
CA GLY A 10 12.10 -8.33 5.81
C GLY A 10 12.93 -7.08 6.01
N ILE A 11 12.46 -6.12 6.82
CA ILE A 11 13.18 -4.87 7.11
C ILE A 11 13.14 -4.60 8.60
N THR A 12 14.31 -4.41 9.19
CA THR A 12 14.46 -4.09 10.63
C THR A 12 15.34 -2.86 10.77
N GLY A 13 14.79 -1.81 11.40
CA GLY A 13 15.54 -0.56 11.58
C GLY A 13 16.02 0.07 10.27
N GLY A 14 15.30 -0.13 9.18
CA GLY A 14 15.68 0.37 7.85
C GLY A 14 16.66 -0.52 7.09
N LEU A 15 17.07 -1.64 7.66
CA LEU A 15 18.00 -2.59 7.03
C LEU A 15 17.26 -3.84 6.57
N ALA A 16 17.47 -4.22 5.31
CA ALA A 16 16.93 -5.47 4.79
C ALA A 16 17.59 -6.68 5.46
N SER A 17 16.79 -7.65 5.90
CA SER A 17 17.25 -8.85 6.57
C SER A 17 17.65 -9.98 5.61
N GLY A 18 17.33 -9.87 4.34
CA GLY A 18 17.48 -10.95 3.35
C GLY A 18 16.23 -11.81 3.20
N GLN A 19 15.21 -11.59 4.00
CA GLN A 19 13.91 -12.25 3.90
C GLN A 19 13.00 -11.50 2.94
N ASP A 20 11.86 -12.10 2.61
CA ASP A 20 10.84 -11.43 1.79
C ASP A 20 10.39 -10.12 2.42
N ILE A 21 10.28 -9.09 1.60
CA ILE A 21 9.78 -7.78 2.03
C ILE A 21 8.27 -7.79 1.94
N ILE A 22 7.63 -7.64 3.10
CA ILE A 22 6.17 -7.66 3.23
C ILE A 22 5.68 -6.24 3.52
N VAL A 23 4.83 -5.74 2.64
CA VAL A 23 4.21 -4.41 2.78
C VAL A 23 2.71 -4.59 2.92
N ARG A 24 2.13 -3.94 3.92
CA ARG A 24 0.69 -3.94 4.16
C ARG A 24 0.13 -2.55 3.95
N LEU A 25 -0.97 -2.47 3.24
CA LEU A 25 -1.63 -1.21 2.92
C LEU A 25 -3.04 -1.19 3.50
N ALA A 26 -3.35 -0.14 4.23
CA ALA A 26 -4.72 0.13 4.64
C ALA A 26 -5.37 1.03 3.59
N VAL A 27 -6.36 0.50 2.90
CA VAL A 27 -7.06 1.22 1.83
C VAL A 27 -8.33 1.85 2.39
N LYS A 28 -8.49 3.14 2.18
CA LYS A 28 -9.72 3.84 2.55
C LYS A 28 -10.89 3.23 1.76
N PRO A 29 -11.98 2.80 2.44
CA PRO A 29 -13.15 2.32 1.73
C PRO A 29 -13.83 3.45 0.96
N THR A 30 -14.77 3.09 0.08
CA THR A 30 -15.57 4.09 -0.63
C THR A 30 -16.28 4.98 0.37
N PRO A 31 -16.27 6.32 0.20
CA PRO A 31 -16.84 7.24 1.17
C PRO A 31 -18.37 7.19 1.25
N THR A 32 -19.01 6.65 0.22
CA THR A 32 -20.46 6.50 0.14
C THR A 32 -20.88 5.12 0.62
N ILE A 33 -21.75 5.05 1.60
CA ILE A 33 -22.22 3.80 2.20
C ILE A 33 -23.73 3.65 2.05
N ASP A 34 -24.23 2.41 2.19
CA ASP A 34 -25.66 2.06 2.04
C ASP A 34 -26.48 2.32 3.28
N LYS A 35 -25.95 3.02 4.27
CA LYS A 35 -26.68 3.34 5.49
C LYS A 35 -27.13 4.79 5.48
N PRO A 36 -28.37 5.08 5.90
CA PRO A 36 -28.79 6.45 6.17
C PRO A 36 -27.88 7.09 7.21
N GLN A 37 -27.55 8.35 6.97
CA GLN A 37 -26.66 9.11 7.86
C GLN A 37 -27.37 10.36 8.35
N ARG A 38 -27.13 10.74 9.59
CA ARG A 38 -27.62 11.96 10.19
C ARG A 38 -26.80 13.14 9.70
N THR A 39 -27.47 14.18 9.24
CA THR A 39 -26.84 15.39 8.75
C THR A 39 -27.72 16.60 9.05
N ILE A 40 -27.33 17.76 8.58
CA ILE A 40 -28.06 19.01 8.74
C ILE A 40 -28.44 19.51 7.36
N ASP A 41 -29.71 19.90 7.20
CA ASP A 41 -30.15 20.55 5.98
C ASP A 41 -29.47 21.91 5.85
N LYS A 42 -28.89 22.16 4.70
CA LYS A 42 -28.11 23.38 4.41
C LYS A 42 -28.95 24.66 4.46
N TYR A 43 -30.21 24.55 4.12
CA TYR A 43 -31.11 25.73 4.00
C TYR A 43 -31.92 25.97 5.27
N THR A 44 -32.45 24.91 5.87
CA THR A 44 -33.29 24.99 7.07
C THR A 44 -32.47 24.94 8.36
N LEU A 45 -31.24 24.46 8.31
CA LEU A 45 -30.34 24.22 9.45
C LEU A 45 -30.93 23.25 10.49
N GLU A 46 -31.88 22.42 10.06
CA GLU A 46 -32.50 21.39 10.87
C GLU A 46 -31.83 20.04 10.65
N ASN A 47 -31.90 19.17 11.66
CA ASN A 47 -31.44 17.80 11.54
C ASN A 47 -32.24 17.05 10.49
N THR A 48 -31.56 16.37 9.59
CA THR A 48 -32.16 15.52 8.58
C THR A 48 -31.36 14.27 8.40
N ASP A 49 -31.93 13.28 7.71
CA ASP A 49 -31.23 12.04 7.38
C ASP A 49 -30.85 12.04 5.92
N LEU A 50 -29.57 11.75 5.65
CA LEU A 50 -29.12 11.52 4.28
C LEU A 50 -29.51 10.10 3.88
N ALA A 51 -30.31 9.99 2.81
CA ALA A 51 -30.74 8.70 2.30
C ALA A 51 -29.57 7.85 1.84
N ALA A 52 -29.70 6.54 1.98
CA ALA A 52 -28.71 5.60 1.46
C ALA A 52 -28.56 5.75 -0.05
N ILE A 53 -27.33 5.81 -0.52
CA ILE A 53 -27.01 5.92 -1.95
C ILE A 53 -26.77 4.49 -2.47
N THR A 54 -27.53 4.10 -3.48
CA THR A 54 -27.46 2.77 -4.06
C THR A 54 -26.36 2.61 -5.09
N ARG A 55 -25.91 3.72 -5.70
CA ARG A 55 -24.82 3.70 -6.68
C ARG A 55 -23.58 4.39 -6.12
N ARG A 56 -22.46 3.67 -6.17
CA ARG A 56 -21.16 4.15 -5.69
C ARG A 56 -20.03 3.48 -6.47
N ASP A 57 -18.84 4.06 -6.37
CA ASP A 57 -17.67 3.47 -6.97
C ASP A 57 -17.27 2.17 -6.23
N PRO A 58 -16.81 1.14 -6.95
CA PRO A 58 -16.28 -0.06 -6.31
C PRO A 58 -14.98 0.23 -5.57
N THR A 59 -14.66 -0.60 -4.59
CA THR A 59 -13.40 -0.52 -3.86
C THR A 59 -12.20 -0.74 -4.80
N ILE A 60 -11.10 -0.04 -4.52
CA ILE A 60 -9.85 -0.18 -5.28
C ILE A 60 -8.94 -1.29 -4.74
N VAL A 61 -9.31 -1.97 -3.66
CA VAL A 61 -8.48 -2.99 -3.01
C VAL A 61 -7.98 -4.04 -4.00
N GLY A 62 -8.86 -4.55 -4.87
CA GLY A 62 -8.50 -5.55 -5.86
C GLY A 62 -7.61 -5.04 -7.00
N ARG A 63 -7.42 -3.74 -7.13
CA ARG A 63 -6.67 -3.12 -8.23
C ARG A 63 -5.40 -2.42 -7.78
N ILE A 64 -5.22 -2.19 -6.48
CA ILE A 64 -4.11 -1.40 -5.98
C ILE A 64 -2.82 -2.22 -5.79
N TRP A 65 -2.90 -3.52 -5.67
CA TRP A 65 -1.74 -4.35 -5.37
C TRP A 65 -0.63 -4.27 -6.44
N PRO A 66 -0.92 -4.26 -7.77
CA PRO A 66 0.14 -4.09 -8.76
C PRO A 66 0.82 -2.72 -8.66
N VAL A 67 0.06 -1.68 -8.35
CA VAL A 67 0.59 -0.32 -8.15
C VAL A 67 1.51 -0.27 -6.94
N ALA A 68 1.07 -0.84 -5.82
CA ALA A 68 1.86 -0.89 -4.59
C ALA A 68 3.15 -1.70 -4.78
N GLU A 69 3.06 -2.85 -5.45
CA GLU A 69 4.22 -3.68 -5.76
C GLU A 69 5.22 -2.94 -6.65
N SER A 70 4.75 -2.27 -7.69
CA SER A 70 5.60 -1.49 -8.60
C SER A 70 6.28 -0.32 -7.89
N TYR A 71 5.55 0.38 -7.05
CA TYR A 71 6.11 1.49 -6.26
C TYR A 71 7.18 1.01 -5.28
N THR A 72 6.93 -0.09 -4.60
CA THR A 72 7.90 -0.72 -3.70
C THR A 72 9.14 -1.14 -4.43
N ALA A 73 9.00 -1.73 -5.62
CA ALA A 73 10.13 -2.13 -6.46
C ALA A 73 10.99 -0.93 -6.87
N MET A 74 10.37 0.20 -7.22
CA MET A 74 11.10 1.42 -7.56
C MET A 74 11.91 1.96 -6.38
N VAL A 75 11.31 1.99 -5.18
CA VAL A 75 11.99 2.45 -3.97
C VAL A 75 13.17 1.55 -3.63
N ILE A 76 12.99 0.24 -3.70
CA ILE A 76 14.06 -0.73 -3.42
C ILE A 76 15.18 -0.61 -4.44
N LEU A 77 14.86 -0.48 -5.73
CA LEU A 77 15.86 -0.30 -6.77
C LEU A 77 16.69 0.97 -6.55
N ASP A 78 16.04 2.07 -6.19
CA ASP A 78 16.71 3.33 -5.87
C ASP A 78 17.71 3.15 -4.72
N GLN A 79 17.31 2.48 -3.65
CA GLN A 79 18.19 2.19 -2.51
C GLN A 79 19.35 1.25 -2.89
N LEU A 80 19.10 0.26 -3.74
CA LEU A 80 20.15 -0.62 -4.25
C LEU A 80 21.18 0.14 -5.09
N MET A 81 20.73 1.08 -5.91
CA MET A 81 21.61 1.93 -6.72
C MET A 81 22.49 2.83 -5.85
N ILE A 82 21.94 3.38 -4.78
CA ILE A 82 22.68 4.18 -3.79
C ILE A 82 23.73 3.30 -3.08
N HIS A 83 23.36 2.11 -2.69
CA HIS A 83 24.23 1.21 -1.91
C HIS A 83 25.38 0.65 -2.74
N TYR A 84 25.12 0.15 -3.94
CA TYR A 84 26.12 -0.52 -4.77
C TYR A 84 26.75 0.37 -5.84
N GLY A 85 26.10 1.45 -6.24
CA GLY A 85 26.42 2.15 -7.47
C GLY A 85 25.97 1.36 -8.70
N TYR A 86 25.99 2.02 -9.87
CA TYR A 86 25.38 1.44 -11.08
C TYR A 86 26.06 0.15 -11.56
N GLN A 87 27.38 0.15 -11.66
CA GLN A 87 28.12 -1.00 -12.19
C GLN A 87 28.05 -2.20 -11.25
N THR A 88 28.28 -1.98 -9.98
CA THR A 88 28.23 -3.06 -8.98
C THR A 88 26.83 -3.66 -8.87
N LEU A 89 25.79 -2.83 -8.96
CA LEU A 89 24.40 -3.31 -8.97
C LEU A 89 24.16 -4.22 -10.19
N LYS A 90 24.61 -3.85 -11.37
CA LYS A 90 24.49 -4.65 -12.59
C LYS A 90 25.13 -6.03 -12.43
N GLU A 91 26.30 -6.08 -11.83
CA GLU A 91 27.00 -7.33 -11.54
C GLU A 91 26.21 -8.20 -10.54
N LYS A 92 25.71 -7.60 -9.46
CA LYS A 92 24.90 -8.30 -8.45
C LYS A 92 23.61 -8.85 -9.02
N LEU A 93 22.92 -8.13 -9.87
CA LEU A 93 21.71 -8.61 -10.52
C LEU A 93 22.00 -9.77 -11.49
N ASN A 94 23.13 -9.78 -12.14
CA ASN A 94 23.53 -10.88 -13.00
C ASN A 94 23.90 -12.14 -12.20
N GLU A 95 24.49 -12.01 -11.02
CA GLU A 95 24.75 -13.12 -10.10
C GLU A 95 23.47 -13.78 -9.58
N ALA A 96 22.38 -13.02 -9.46
CA ALA A 96 21.09 -13.50 -8.94
C ALA A 96 20.26 -14.29 -9.96
N LYS A 97 20.67 -14.35 -11.21
CA LYS A 97 19.99 -15.08 -12.29
C LYS A 97 20.27 -16.57 -12.27
#